data_0d4860092fc75b20b9e6cb7effa240de
#
_entry.id   0d4860092fc75b20b9e6cb7effa240de
#
_cell.length_a   1.000
_cell.length_b   1.000
_cell.length_c   1.000
_cell.angle_alpha   90.00
_cell.angle_beta   90.00
_cell.angle_gamma   90.00
#
_symmetry.space_group_name_H-M   'P 1'
#
loop_
_entity.id
_entity.type
_entity.pdbx_description
1 polymer ?
#
loop_
_entity_poly.entity_id
_entity_poly.type
_entity_poly.pdbx_seq_one_letter_code
_entity_poly.pdbx_strand_id
1 'polypeptide(L)'
;MKEEKSVPGAAKPKTLSIATDVKTVIFDLDGTMYDKRGLAARLVSRLWWCLPLLMAERFARRNAHYVQFASEEEFFDFFFTTMSRGHWWGPKIAERWYHLVYLPAMVCLIRRHHRVRPEVQELLHICRERGLQTAIYSDYGSVIEKLEALKVDPAQFDLLISAPQLGALKPSEPCARRVLELLQADPKTTLFVGDREDKDGASAKAVGAGFLLIDNE
;
A
#
# COMPACT_ATOMS: atom_id res chain seq x y z
N MET A 1 -35.89 -33.68 25.26
CA MET A 1 -35.93 -32.27 24.83
C MET A 1 -34.49 -31.80 24.87
N LYS A 2 -33.82 -31.76 23.72
CA LYS A 2 -32.41 -31.29 23.57
C LYS A 2 -32.48 -29.84 23.10
N GLU A 3 -31.90 -28.94 23.91
CA GLU A 3 -31.75 -27.53 23.55
C GLU A 3 -30.78 -27.39 22.39
N GLU A 4 -31.22 -26.84 21.30
CA GLU A 4 -30.39 -26.36 20.18
C GLU A 4 -29.64 -25.13 20.63
N LYS A 5 -28.29 -25.25 20.78
CA LYS A 5 -27.39 -24.08 20.95
C LYS A 5 -27.33 -23.30 19.63
N SER A 6 -27.94 -22.13 19.65
CA SER A 6 -27.79 -21.16 18.57
C SER A 6 -26.32 -20.75 18.39
N VAL A 7 -25.83 -20.92 17.16
CA VAL A 7 -24.52 -20.43 16.73
C VAL A 7 -24.56 -18.88 16.71
N PRO A 8 -23.60 -18.16 17.30
CA PRO A 8 -23.56 -16.70 17.22
C PRO A 8 -23.44 -16.26 15.77
N GLY A 9 -24.33 -15.34 15.38
CA GLY A 9 -24.46 -14.86 14.02
C GLY A 9 -23.15 -14.31 13.44
N ALA A 10 -22.81 -14.78 12.26
CA ALA A 10 -21.80 -14.15 11.41
C ALA A 10 -22.22 -12.69 11.17
N ALA A 11 -21.34 -11.75 11.51
CA ALA A 11 -21.53 -10.34 11.22
C ALA A 11 -21.78 -10.21 9.71
N LYS A 12 -22.89 -9.56 9.33
CA LYS A 12 -23.19 -9.29 7.93
C LYS A 12 -22.04 -8.45 7.36
N PRO A 13 -21.49 -8.81 6.19
CA PRO A 13 -20.47 -7.98 5.55
C PRO A 13 -21.04 -6.57 5.38
N LYS A 14 -20.30 -5.55 5.81
CA LYS A 14 -20.59 -4.14 5.51
C LYS A 14 -20.57 -4.03 3.99
N THR A 15 -21.70 -3.87 3.35
CA THR A 15 -21.76 -3.62 1.90
C THR A 15 -21.12 -2.27 1.65
N LEU A 16 -19.91 -2.29 1.12
CA LEU A 16 -19.21 -1.08 0.70
C LEU A 16 -19.86 -0.58 -0.60
N SER A 17 -20.19 0.70 -0.64
CA SER A 17 -20.78 1.32 -1.83
C SER A 17 -19.88 2.49 -2.29
N ILE A 18 -19.67 2.56 -3.60
CA ILE A 18 -19.01 3.69 -4.25
C ILE A 18 -20.12 4.65 -4.71
N ALA A 19 -20.06 5.92 -4.32
CA ALA A 19 -21.01 6.94 -4.74
C ALA A 19 -21.11 7.02 -6.28
N THR A 20 -22.28 7.41 -6.79
CA THR A 20 -22.57 7.34 -8.23
C THR A 20 -21.78 8.33 -9.06
N ASP A 21 -21.34 9.43 -8.48
CA ASP A 21 -20.54 10.48 -9.09
C ASP A 21 -19.04 10.17 -9.17
N VAL A 22 -18.56 9.11 -8.46
CA VAL A 22 -17.17 8.67 -8.53
C VAL A 22 -16.84 8.10 -9.89
N LYS A 23 -15.72 8.55 -10.47
CA LYS A 23 -15.17 8.12 -11.75
C LYS A 23 -13.82 7.46 -11.65
N THR A 24 -13.05 7.78 -10.59
CA THR A 24 -11.70 7.27 -10.38
C THR A 24 -11.58 6.72 -8.95
N VAL A 25 -10.99 5.53 -8.79
CA VAL A 25 -10.72 4.91 -7.49
C VAL A 25 -9.23 4.59 -7.38
N ILE A 26 -8.60 5.13 -6.34
CA ILE A 26 -7.17 4.96 -6.06
C ILE A 26 -7.04 4.11 -4.80
N PHE A 27 -6.50 2.90 -4.94
CA PHE A 27 -6.31 1.96 -3.83
C PHE A 27 -4.90 2.07 -3.25
N ASP A 28 -4.79 2.10 -1.93
CA ASP A 28 -3.56 1.67 -1.27
C ASP A 28 -3.39 0.16 -1.43
N LEU A 29 -2.17 -0.34 -1.25
CA LEU A 29 -1.88 -1.76 -1.42
C LEU A 29 -1.66 -2.48 -0.08
N ASP A 30 -0.68 -2.02 0.73
CA ASP A 30 -0.17 -2.77 1.87
C ASP A 30 -0.98 -2.56 3.15
N GLY A 31 -1.98 -3.39 3.39
CA GLY A 31 -2.95 -3.30 4.48
C GLY A 31 -4.36 -3.03 3.99
N THR A 32 -4.50 -2.55 2.75
CA THR A 32 -5.77 -2.29 2.08
C THR A 32 -6.18 -3.48 1.20
N MET A 33 -5.40 -3.80 0.17
CA MET A 33 -5.70 -4.93 -0.71
C MET A 33 -5.72 -6.26 0.04
N TYR A 34 -4.91 -6.40 1.07
CA TYR A 34 -4.83 -7.58 1.92
C TYR A 34 -4.60 -7.19 3.38
N ASP A 35 -5.02 -8.06 4.31
CA ASP A 35 -4.74 -7.86 5.72
C ASP A 35 -3.26 -8.13 6.01
N LYS A 36 -2.53 -7.09 6.44
CA LYS A 36 -1.09 -7.17 6.74
C LYS A 36 -0.76 -7.71 8.13
N ARG A 37 -1.76 -8.12 8.93
CA ARG A 37 -1.52 -8.67 10.28
C ARG A 37 -0.59 -9.88 10.21
N GLY A 38 0.41 -9.90 11.09
CA GLY A 38 1.42 -10.93 11.15
C GLY A 38 2.51 -10.87 10.07
N LEU A 39 2.40 -10.03 9.02
CA LEU A 39 3.42 -9.92 7.97
C LEU A 39 4.76 -9.46 8.55
N ALA A 40 4.76 -8.44 9.41
CA ALA A 40 5.99 -7.93 10.04
C ALA A 40 6.69 -9.01 10.89
N ALA A 41 5.94 -9.77 11.69
CA ALA A 41 6.50 -10.84 12.50
C ALA A 41 7.10 -11.97 11.64
N ARG A 42 6.40 -12.35 10.55
CA ARG A 42 6.91 -13.35 9.58
C ARG A 42 8.15 -12.85 8.86
N LEU A 43 8.19 -11.55 8.51
CA LEU A 43 9.35 -10.94 7.85
C LEU A 43 10.58 -10.95 8.79
N VAL A 44 10.40 -10.57 10.06
CA VAL A 44 11.45 -10.66 11.09
C VAL A 44 11.91 -12.11 11.26
N SER A 45 10.99 -13.06 11.39
CA SER A 45 11.32 -14.49 11.51
C SER A 45 12.10 -15.02 10.30
N ARG A 46 11.73 -14.60 9.08
CA ARG A 46 12.40 -15.03 7.85
C ARG A 46 13.79 -14.39 7.67
N LEU A 47 13.94 -13.15 8.09
CA LEU A 47 15.14 -12.32 7.89
C LEU A 47 15.88 -12.06 9.22
N TRP A 48 15.72 -12.93 10.23
CA TRP A 48 16.31 -12.75 11.55
C TRP A 48 17.84 -12.57 11.50
N TRP A 49 18.51 -13.23 10.55
CA TRP A 49 19.95 -13.18 10.33
C TRP A 49 20.45 -11.81 9.82
N CYS A 50 19.56 -10.94 9.32
CA CYS A 50 19.86 -9.57 8.90
C CYS A 50 18.99 -8.54 9.64
N LEU A 51 18.65 -8.82 10.90
CA LEU A 51 17.88 -7.94 11.77
C LEU A 51 18.38 -6.49 11.82
N PRO A 52 19.71 -6.21 11.85
CA PRO A 52 20.19 -4.83 11.79
C PRO A 52 19.76 -4.08 10.51
N LEU A 53 19.74 -4.74 9.35
CA LEU A 53 19.27 -4.14 8.09
C LEU A 53 17.75 -3.89 8.11
N LEU A 54 16.97 -4.80 8.73
CA LEU A 54 15.53 -4.58 8.94
C LEU A 54 15.25 -3.37 9.85
N MET A 55 16.04 -3.23 10.91
CA MET A 55 15.92 -2.05 11.80
C MET A 55 16.35 -0.77 11.10
N ALA A 56 17.41 -0.82 10.30
CA ALA A 56 17.89 0.31 9.50
C ALA A 56 16.83 0.74 8.45
N GLU A 57 16.15 -0.21 7.80
CA GLU A 57 15.04 0.08 6.86
C GLU A 57 13.91 0.83 7.57
N ARG A 58 13.47 0.33 8.74
CA ARG A 58 12.41 1.00 9.51
C ARG A 58 12.84 2.39 9.99
N PHE A 59 14.10 2.54 10.37
CA PHE A 59 14.66 3.84 10.77
C PHE A 59 14.69 4.81 9.59
N ALA A 60 15.21 4.37 8.43
CA ALA A 60 15.27 5.18 7.22
C ALA A 60 13.87 5.61 6.76
N ARG A 61 12.91 4.69 6.77
CA ARG A 61 11.50 4.98 6.42
C ARG A 61 10.88 6.01 7.33
N ARG A 62 11.12 5.94 8.65
CA ARG A 62 10.65 6.96 9.60
C ARG A 62 11.27 8.32 9.35
N ASN A 63 12.56 8.38 8.97
CA ASN A 63 13.23 9.64 8.67
C ASN A 63 12.82 10.23 7.30
N ALA A 64 12.40 9.39 6.35
CA ALA A 64 11.87 9.84 5.06
C ALA A 64 10.40 10.29 5.16
N HIS A 65 9.72 9.98 6.28
CA HIS A 65 8.32 10.37 6.47
C HIS A 65 8.20 11.89 6.59
N TYR A 66 7.27 12.48 5.86
CA TYR A 66 7.06 13.94 5.74
C TYR A 66 8.17 14.71 5.02
N VAL A 67 9.13 14.03 4.39
CA VAL A 67 10.13 14.67 3.55
C VAL A 67 9.72 14.54 2.09
N GLN A 68 9.76 15.64 1.35
CA GLN A 68 9.55 15.66 -0.10
C GLN A 68 10.90 15.82 -0.79
N PHE A 69 11.21 14.90 -1.68
CA PHE A 69 12.39 14.91 -2.54
C PHE A 69 11.98 15.30 -3.97
N ALA A 70 12.93 15.81 -4.75
CA ALA A 70 12.64 16.23 -6.12
C ALA A 70 12.45 15.05 -7.07
N SER A 71 13.00 13.87 -6.74
CA SER A 71 12.93 12.68 -7.59
C SER A 71 12.97 11.36 -6.79
N GLU A 72 12.68 10.26 -7.46
CA GLU A 72 12.88 8.90 -6.94
C GLU A 72 14.35 8.65 -6.55
N GLU A 73 15.28 9.13 -7.37
CA GLU A 73 16.72 8.97 -7.13
C GLU A 73 17.13 9.64 -5.81
N GLU A 74 16.73 10.90 -5.60
CA GLU A 74 17.02 11.62 -4.36
C GLU A 74 16.38 10.94 -3.13
N PHE A 75 15.15 10.43 -3.28
CA PHE A 75 14.50 9.68 -2.22
C PHE A 75 15.32 8.44 -1.84
N PHE A 76 15.74 7.63 -2.81
CA PHE A 76 16.49 6.41 -2.54
C PHE A 76 17.93 6.68 -2.10
N ASP A 77 18.56 7.72 -2.58
CA ASP A 77 19.86 8.16 -2.07
C ASP A 77 19.81 8.53 -0.59
N PHE A 78 18.81 9.31 -0.20
CA PHE A 78 18.57 9.62 1.21
C PHE A 78 18.26 8.37 2.01
N PHE A 79 17.39 7.51 1.49
CA PHE A 79 16.91 6.31 2.16
C PHE A 79 18.06 5.33 2.45
N PHE A 80 18.86 4.97 1.44
CA PHE A 80 19.97 4.03 1.61
C PHE A 80 21.15 4.63 2.35
N THR A 81 21.41 5.93 2.22
CA THR A 81 22.38 6.64 3.05
C THR A 81 21.97 6.60 4.51
N THR A 82 20.69 6.83 4.81
CA THR A 82 20.14 6.76 6.17
C THR A 82 20.19 5.35 6.72
N MET A 83 19.89 4.31 5.92
CA MET A 83 20.05 2.91 6.31
C MET A 83 21.48 2.53 6.66
N SER A 84 22.46 3.22 6.10
CA SER A 84 23.89 2.90 6.28
C SER A 84 24.54 3.68 7.42
N ARG A 85 23.85 4.69 7.96
CA ARG A 85 24.40 5.59 8.98
C ARG A 85 24.74 4.80 10.27
N GLY A 86 26.02 4.86 10.66
CA GLY A 86 26.52 4.18 11.86
C GLY A 86 26.74 2.67 11.71
N HIS A 87 26.69 2.15 10.47
CA HIS A 87 26.92 0.74 10.17
C HIS A 87 28.17 0.54 9.31
N TRP A 88 28.70 -0.68 9.30
CA TRP A 88 29.86 -1.06 8.48
C TRP A 88 29.55 -1.23 6.99
N TRP A 89 28.25 -1.39 6.63
CA TRP A 89 27.81 -1.45 5.22
C TRP A 89 27.54 -0.04 4.67
N GLY A 90 27.90 0.14 3.40
CA GLY A 90 27.57 1.37 2.67
C GLY A 90 26.18 1.35 2.01
N PRO A 91 25.73 2.49 1.44
CA PRO A 91 24.42 2.62 0.78
C PRO A 91 24.16 1.57 -0.30
N LYS A 92 25.16 1.23 -1.11
CA LYS A 92 25.04 0.21 -2.17
C LYS A 92 24.73 -1.20 -1.63
N ILE A 93 25.23 -1.55 -0.44
CA ILE A 93 24.90 -2.83 0.20
C ILE A 93 23.46 -2.82 0.71
N ALA A 94 23.04 -1.71 1.32
CA ALA A 94 21.67 -1.51 1.78
C ALA A 94 20.67 -1.58 0.61
N GLU A 95 20.96 -0.93 -0.51
CA GLU A 95 20.19 -0.95 -1.75
C GLU A 95 20.05 -2.38 -2.31
N ARG A 96 21.18 -3.09 -2.49
CA ARG A 96 21.15 -4.47 -2.99
C ARG A 96 20.37 -5.39 -2.07
N TRP A 97 20.54 -5.27 -0.76
CA TRP A 97 19.77 -6.03 0.20
C TRP A 97 18.27 -5.71 0.11
N TYR A 98 17.91 -4.44 0.00
CA TYR A 98 16.53 -4.01 -0.11
C TYR A 98 15.84 -4.61 -1.34
N HIS A 99 16.48 -4.52 -2.51
CA HIS A 99 15.90 -5.00 -3.77
C HIS A 99 15.99 -6.53 -3.94
N LEU A 100 17.08 -7.18 -3.48
CA LEU A 100 17.31 -8.60 -3.73
C LEU A 100 16.86 -9.52 -2.58
N VAL A 101 16.64 -8.97 -1.39
CA VAL A 101 16.29 -9.78 -0.21
C VAL A 101 14.99 -9.30 0.42
N TYR A 102 14.88 -8.03 0.79
CA TYR A 102 13.74 -7.51 1.55
C TYR A 102 12.44 -7.53 0.73
N LEU A 103 12.40 -6.89 -0.43
CA LEU A 103 11.19 -6.85 -1.27
C LEU A 103 10.78 -8.26 -1.75
N PRO A 104 11.67 -9.12 -2.26
CA PRO A 104 11.31 -10.49 -2.63
C PRO A 104 10.81 -11.33 -1.43
N ALA A 105 11.38 -11.15 -0.24
CA ALA A 105 10.89 -11.84 0.95
C ALA A 105 9.47 -11.40 1.31
N MET A 106 9.17 -10.09 1.21
CA MET A 106 7.82 -9.56 1.42
C MET A 106 6.83 -10.14 0.41
N VAL A 107 7.14 -10.12 -0.89
CA VAL A 107 6.29 -10.70 -1.95
C VAL A 107 6.05 -12.18 -1.72
N CYS A 108 7.10 -12.93 -1.35
CA CYS A 108 6.99 -14.36 -1.05
C CYS A 108 6.04 -14.64 0.13
N LEU A 109 6.12 -13.83 1.19
CA LEU A 109 5.23 -13.96 2.36
C LEU A 109 3.78 -13.60 2.02
N ILE A 110 3.57 -12.56 1.23
CA ILE A 110 2.24 -12.19 0.73
C ILE A 110 1.64 -13.36 -0.06
N ARG A 111 2.38 -13.91 -1.03
CA ARG A 111 1.92 -15.06 -1.85
C ARG A 111 1.50 -16.26 -1.01
N ARG A 112 2.21 -16.54 0.08
CA ARG A 112 1.97 -17.72 0.93
C ARG A 112 0.86 -17.54 1.96
N HIS A 113 0.72 -16.34 2.51
CA HIS A 113 -0.05 -16.15 3.74
C HIS A 113 -1.20 -15.16 3.62
N HIS A 114 -1.29 -14.44 2.49
CA HIS A 114 -2.31 -13.40 2.32
C HIS A 114 -3.17 -13.66 1.09
N ARG A 115 -4.36 -13.07 1.10
CA ARG A 115 -5.33 -13.05 -0.01
C ARG A 115 -5.93 -11.66 -0.08
N VAL A 116 -6.47 -11.32 -1.22
CA VAL A 116 -7.23 -10.07 -1.36
C VAL A 116 -8.42 -10.11 -0.40
N ARG A 117 -8.69 -8.99 0.26
CA ARG A 117 -9.83 -8.85 1.14
C ARG A 117 -11.14 -8.97 0.34
N PRO A 118 -12.16 -9.66 0.87
CA PRO A 118 -13.46 -9.78 0.21
C PRO A 118 -14.07 -8.42 -0.15
N GLU A 119 -13.97 -7.46 0.77
CA GLU A 119 -14.48 -6.09 0.59
C GLU A 119 -13.82 -5.37 -0.59
N VAL A 120 -12.50 -5.58 -0.75
CA VAL A 120 -11.74 -5.00 -1.86
C VAL A 120 -12.05 -5.72 -3.17
N GLN A 121 -12.27 -7.03 -3.14
CA GLN A 121 -12.74 -7.77 -4.33
C GLN A 121 -14.09 -7.25 -4.83
N GLU A 122 -15.01 -6.97 -3.90
CA GLU A 122 -16.31 -6.36 -4.23
C GLU A 122 -16.14 -4.97 -4.84
N LEU A 123 -15.29 -4.11 -4.23
CA LEU A 123 -14.99 -2.79 -4.79
C LEU A 123 -14.37 -2.85 -6.18
N LEU A 124 -13.42 -3.75 -6.42
CA LEU A 124 -12.81 -3.96 -7.74
C LEU A 124 -13.83 -4.45 -8.77
N HIS A 125 -14.77 -5.31 -8.33
CA HIS A 125 -15.88 -5.75 -9.19
C HIS A 125 -16.80 -4.59 -9.57
N ILE A 126 -17.19 -3.76 -8.59
CA ILE A 126 -18.01 -2.55 -8.84
C ILE A 126 -17.27 -1.58 -9.79
N CYS A 127 -15.96 -1.37 -9.59
CA CYS A 127 -15.17 -0.52 -10.48
C CYS A 127 -15.21 -1.01 -11.92
N ARG A 128 -15.05 -2.32 -12.13
CA ARG A 128 -15.10 -2.94 -13.46
C ARG A 128 -16.47 -2.84 -14.11
N GLU A 129 -17.54 -3.17 -13.38
CA GLU A 129 -18.92 -3.10 -13.84
C GLU A 129 -19.32 -1.69 -14.29
N ARG A 130 -18.82 -0.67 -13.57
CA ARG A 130 -19.10 0.72 -13.85
C ARG A 130 -18.11 1.38 -14.82
N GLY A 131 -17.07 0.68 -15.26
CA GLY A 131 -16.00 1.24 -16.08
C GLY A 131 -15.26 2.38 -15.41
N LEU A 132 -15.05 2.31 -14.08
CA LEU A 132 -14.32 3.34 -13.36
C LEU A 132 -12.82 3.19 -13.63
N GLN A 133 -12.13 4.32 -13.70
CA GLN A 133 -10.68 4.36 -13.73
C GLN A 133 -10.11 3.90 -12.39
N THR A 134 -9.08 3.05 -12.40
CA THR A 134 -8.52 2.47 -11.17
C THR A 134 -7.01 2.61 -11.11
N ALA A 135 -6.48 2.83 -9.90
CA ALA A 135 -5.04 2.93 -9.68
C ALA A 135 -4.61 2.29 -8.36
N ILE A 136 -3.34 1.88 -8.30
CA ILE A 136 -2.66 1.55 -7.05
C ILE A 136 -1.66 2.66 -6.73
N TYR A 137 -1.71 3.17 -5.49
CA TYR A 137 -0.78 4.14 -4.95
C TYR A 137 -0.25 3.65 -3.59
N SER A 138 0.98 3.10 -3.56
CA SER A 138 1.56 2.39 -2.42
C SER A 138 2.79 3.09 -1.85
N ASP A 139 3.00 3.00 -0.53
CA ASP A 139 4.24 3.45 0.15
C ASP A 139 5.45 2.53 -0.10
N TYR A 140 5.22 1.34 -0.67
CA TYR A 140 6.29 0.37 -0.93
C TYR A 140 6.36 0.00 -2.41
N GLY A 141 7.56 -0.33 -2.87
CA GLY A 141 7.80 -0.87 -4.20
C GLY A 141 7.25 -2.28 -4.41
N SER A 142 7.63 -2.88 -5.54
CA SER A 142 7.16 -4.21 -5.98
C SER A 142 5.64 -4.29 -6.08
N VAL A 143 4.99 -3.26 -6.59
CA VAL A 143 3.54 -3.19 -6.71
C VAL A 143 3.00 -4.31 -7.59
N ILE A 144 3.61 -4.51 -8.77
CA ILE A 144 3.20 -5.55 -9.73
C ILE A 144 3.36 -6.94 -9.13
N GLU A 145 4.53 -7.26 -8.57
CA GLU A 145 4.82 -8.57 -7.99
C GLU A 145 3.93 -8.89 -6.78
N LYS A 146 3.52 -7.87 -6.02
CA LYS A 146 2.57 -8.03 -4.92
C LYS A 146 1.15 -8.31 -5.42
N LEU A 147 0.69 -7.61 -6.45
CA LEU A 147 -0.61 -7.88 -7.09
C LEU A 147 -0.65 -9.31 -7.65
N GLU A 148 0.38 -9.73 -8.38
CA GLU A 148 0.51 -11.11 -8.87
C GLU A 148 0.55 -12.14 -7.72
N ALA A 149 1.25 -11.82 -6.61
CA ALA A 149 1.28 -12.66 -5.43
C ALA A 149 -0.11 -12.83 -4.79
N LEU A 150 -0.95 -11.81 -4.89
CA LEU A 150 -2.36 -11.81 -4.46
C LEU A 150 -3.31 -12.43 -5.51
N LYS A 151 -2.81 -12.82 -6.69
CA LYS A 151 -3.59 -13.28 -7.84
C LYS A 151 -4.55 -12.22 -8.39
N VAL A 152 -4.12 -10.97 -8.34
CA VAL A 152 -4.79 -9.83 -8.95
C VAL A 152 -4.04 -9.47 -10.22
N ASP A 153 -4.75 -9.38 -11.35
CA ASP A 153 -4.14 -9.01 -12.63
C ASP A 153 -3.74 -7.52 -12.59
N PRO A 154 -2.45 -7.19 -12.73
CA PRO A 154 -2.01 -5.79 -12.76
C PRO A 154 -2.62 -4.99 -13.93
N ALA A 155 -2.96 -5.64 -15.04
CA ALA A 155 -3.49 -4.99 -16.23
C ALA A 155 -4.91 -4.41 -16.04
N GLN A 156 -5.58 -4.73 -14.93
CA GLN A 156 -6.88 -4.13 -14.63
C GLN A 156 -6.79 -2.70 -14.08
N PHE A 157 -5.58 -2.20 -13.78
CA PHE A 157 -5.37 -0.85 -13.27
C PHE A 157 -4.78 0.07 -14.34
N ASP A 158 -5.30 1.28 -14.42
CA ASP A 158 -4.82 2.31 -15.35
C ASP A 158 -3.47 2.92 -14.90
N LEU A 159 -3.18 2.86 -13.58
CA LEU A 159 -1.91 3.34 -13.04
C LEU A 159 -1.46 2.46 -11.86
N LEU A 160 -0.20 2.04 -11.89
CA LEU A 160 0.48 1.36 -10.80
C LEU A 160 1.70 2.18 -10.40
N ILE A 161 1.68 2.76 -9.19
CA ILE A 161 2.75 3.66 -8.75
C ILE A 161 3.04 3.50 -7.27
N SER A 162 4.32 3.64 -6.90
CA SER A 162 4.72 3.77 -5.51
C SER A 162 5.06 5.23 -5.17
N ALA A 163 4.77 5.65 -3.95
CA ALA A 163 5.05 7.00 -3.47
C ALA A 163 6.54 7.39 -3.58
N PRO A 164 7.51 6.50 -3.30
CA PRO A 164 8.93 6.76 -3.58
C PRO A 164 9.23 7.19 -5.01
N GLN A 165 8.52 6.65 -6.02
CA GLN A 165 8.70 7.07 -7.42
C GLN A 165 8.33 8.55 -7.65
N LEU A 166 7.55 9.12 -6.73
CA LEU A 166 7.18 10.53 -6.73
C LEU A 166 7.98 11.36 -5.72
N GLY A 167 9.03 10.78 -5.13
CA GLY A 167 9.95 11.45 -4.23
C GLY A 167 9.45 11.61 -2.79
N ALA A 168 8.44 10.86 -2.32
CA ALA A 168 8.00 10.93 -0.93
C ALA A 168 7.33 9.64 -0.45
N LEU A 169 6.88 9.65 0.82
CA LEU A 169 5.94 8.68 1.38
C LEU A 169 4.60 9.37 1.66
N LYS A 170 3.52 8.60 1.77
CA LYS A 170 2.22 9.13 2.20
C LYS A 170 2.25 9.54 3.70
N PRO A 171 1.56 10.65 4.10
CA PRO A 171 0.85 11.56 3.22
C PRO A 171 1.79 12.58 2.57
N SER A 172 1.59 12.84 1.29
CA SER A 172 2.26 13.91 0.56
C SER A 172 1.27 14.49 -0.45
N GLU A 173 0.90 15.77 -0.27
CA GLU A 173 0.01 16.46 -1.20
C GLU A 173 0.59 16.52 -2.61
N PRO A 174 1.88 16.89 -2.83
CA PRO A 174 2.46 16.89 -4.17
C PRO A 174 2.38 15.53 -4.87
N CYS A 175 2.64 14.44 -4.14
CA CYS A 175 2.55 13.09 -4.72
C CYS A 175 1.10 12.71 -5.04
N ALA A 176 0.15 12.96 -4.13
CA ALA A 176 -1.26 12.69 -4.38
C ALA A 176 -1.80 13.50 -5.58
N ARG A 177 -1.41 14.78 -5.69
CA ARG A 177 -1.73 15.63 -6.84
C ARG A 177 -1.13 15.07 -8.14
N ARG A 178 0.12 14.62 -8.08
CA ARG A 178 0.78 14.00 -9.25
C ARG A 178 0.11 12.72 -9.71
N VAL A 179 -0.40 11.89 -8.78
CA VAL A 179 -1.20 10.71 -9.13
C VAL A 179 -2.47 11.12 -9.88
N LEU A 180 -3.19 12.14 -9.41
CA LEU A 180 -4.39 12.65 -10.10
C LEU A 180 -4.08 13.21 -11.49
N GLU A 181 -2.96 13.94 -11.65
CA GLU A 181 -2.50 14.45 -12.95
C GLU A 181 -2.21 13.33 -13.94
N LEU A 182 -1.49 12.27 -13.49
CA LEU A 182 -1.17 11.11 -14.33
C LEU A 182 -2.44 10.38 -14.80
N LEU A 183 -3.46 10.35 -13.96
CA LEU A 183 -4.77 9.77 -14.27
C LEU A 183 -5.69 10.75 -15.01
N GLN A 184 -5.33 12.03 -15.12
CA GLN A 184 -6.20 13.12 -15.59
C GLN A 184 -7.54 13.15 -14.82
N ALA A 185 -7.50 12.84 -13.51
CA ALA A 185 -8.65 12.66 -12.66
C ALA A 185 -9.03 13.95 -11.93
N ASP A 186 -10.35 14.24 -11.85
CA ASP A 186 -10.88 15.32 -11.03
C ASP A 186 -10.95 14.85 -9.56
N PRO A 187 -10.32 15.56 -8.59
CA PRO A 187 -10.41 15.23 -7.20
C PRO A 187 -11.84 15.03 -6.68
N LYS A 188 -12.78 15.83 -7.14
CA LYS A 188 -14.19 15.79 -6.70
C LYS A 188 -14.90 14.49 -7.06
N THR A 189 -14.45 13.80 -8.10
CA THR A 189 -14.99 12.51 -8.54
C THR A 189 -14.01 11.36 -8.31
N THR A 190 -13.00 11.59 -7.47
CA THR A 190 -11.98 10.59 -7.11
C THR A 190 -12.19 10.10 -5.67
N LEU A 191 -12.09 8.80 -5.47
CA LEU A 191 -12.16 8.13 -4.19
C LEU A 191 -10.81 7.44 -3.89
N PHE A 192 -10.18 7.80 -2.78
CA PHE A 192 -9.07 7.03 -2.22
C PHE A 192 -9.61 5.94 -1.30
N VAL A 193 -9.03 4.75 -1.39
CA VAL A 193 -9.36 3.58 -0.56
C VAL A 193 -8.10 3.14 0.15
N GLY A 194 -8.12 3.14 1.48
CA GLY A 194 -6.93 2.84 2.27
C GLY A 194 -7.24 2.30 3.67
N ASP A 195 -6.23 1.73 4.34
CA ASP A 195 -6.34 1.22 5.71
C ASP A 195 -5.89 2.23 6.78
N ARG A 196 -5.40 3.42 6.34
CA ARG A 196 -4.82 4.42 7.24
C ARG A 196 -5.39 5.81 6.97
N GLU A 197 -6.19 6.31 7.93
CA GLU A 197 -6.74 7.66 7.86
C GLU A 197 -5.65 8.74 7.90
N ASP A 198 -4.59 8.52 8.70
CA ASP A 198 -3.46 9.43 8.85
C ASP A 198 -2.52 9.48 7.63
N LYS A 199 -2.64 8.55 6.69
CA LYS A 199 -1.86 8.49 5.44
C LYS A 199 -2.75 8.64 4.22
N ASP A 200 -3.58 7.64 3.95
CA ASP A 200 -4.42 7.59 2.76
C ASP A 200 -5.52 8.64 2.83
N GLY A 201 -6.20 8.74 3.99
CA GLY A 201 -7.20 9.76 4.25
C GLY A 201 -6.62 11.18 4.22
N ALA A 202 -5.44 11.37 4.83
CA ALA A 202 -4.75 12.66 4.79
C ALA A 202 -4.33 13.04 3.36
N SER A 203 -3.86 12.07 2.54
CA SER A 203 -3.53 12.30 1.13
C SER A 203 -4.77 12.70 0.31
N ALA A 204 -5.89 11.99 0.49
CA ALA A 204 -7.16 12.30 -0.16
C ALA A 204 -7.65 13.71 0.20
N LYS A 205 -7.66 14.02 1.51
CA LYS A 205 -8.08 15.33 2.03
C LYS A 205 -7.22 16.47 1.48
N ALA A 206 -5.91 16.28 1.38
CA ALA A 206 -4.99 17.31 0.91
C ALA A 206 -5.27 17.73 -0.54
N VAL A 207 -5.80 16.83 -1.36
CA VAL A 207 -6.17 17.13 -2.76
C VAL A 207 -7.66 17.39 -2.96
N GLY A 208 -8.49 17.29 -1.90
CA GLY A 208 -9.94 17.50 -1.98
C GLY A 208 -10.71 16.31 -2.56
N ALA A 209 -10.15 15.09 -2.48
CA ALA A 209 -10.79 13.86 -2.92
C ALA A 209 -11.56 13.16 -1.78
N GLY A 210 -12.45 12.22 -2.15
CA GLY A 210 -13.13 11.36 -1.19
C GLY A 210 -12.18 10.31 -0.57
N PHE A 211 -12.53 9.79 0.60
CA PHE A 211 -11.79 8.71 1.26
C PHE A 211 -12.72 7.63 1.80
N LEU A 212 -12.37 6.38 1.56
CA LEU A 212 -13.01 5.19 2.11
C LEU A 212 -12.01 4.39 2.94
N LEU A 213 -12.28 4.28 4.23
CA LEU A 213 -11.45 3.50 5.15
C LEU A 213 -11.81 2.01 5.06
N ILE A 214 -10.81 1.18 4.86
CA ILE A 214 -10.91 -0.28 4.99
C ILE A 214 -10.42 -0.65 6.40
N ASP A 215 -11.35 -0.98 7.27
CA ASP A 215 -11.04 -1.32 8.66
C ASP A 215 -10.23 -2.62 8.78
N ASN A 216 -9.22 -2.58 9.66
CA ASN A 216 -8.45 -3.73 10.10
C ASN A 216 -9.02 -4.25 11.44
N GLU A 217 -10.32 -4.72 11.45
CA GLU A 217 -10.91 -5.34 12.64
C GLU A 217 -10.13 -6.56 13.15
#